data_fea7abef832c0b5e65d0a043b22aa832
#
_entry.id   fea7abef832c0b5e65d0a043b22aa832
#
_cell.length_a   1.000
_cell.length_b   1.000
_cell.length_c   1.000
_cell.angle_alpha   90.00
_cell.angle_beta   90.00
_cell.angle_gamma   90.00
#
_symmetry.space_group_name_H-M   'P 1'
#
loop_
_entity.id
_entity.type
_entity.pdbx_description
1 polymer ?
#
loop_
_entity_poly.entity_id
_entity_poly.type
_entity_poly.pdbx_seq_one_letter_code
_entity_poly.pdbx_strand_id
1 'polypeptide(L)'
;MPIESPMKSRILTLFLELSQYPILAPIIRARMREELYARGIITRENLEAEARAKAQRSQELEGLTDPLRQEPAEVWERRLQQMRDTLTDFYFAYNLPHDLFKDIVQSVIAQRNPNQKVVLTFHPELAPIDMVLAQGEQYEKMPLAERREVEHHYREMLVVLLKALVSDQIAFVRVAKEYFTIQDIIEIRKRRIGEGKIGGKAAGMLLAWKVLQAHAAEEGLDPQDIVIPESYYIGANGLYEFNVQNGLLFSVDQKYKPREAIEAEYPGIVQAYLDARLPDEMMNRL
;
A
#
# COMPACT_ATOMS: atom_id res chain seq x y z
N MET A 1 22.53 -11.90 17.90
CA MET A 1 21.42 -11.18 17.31
C MET A 1 21.46 -9.72 17.78
N PRO A 2 21.62 -8.73 16.92
CA PRO A 2 21.51 -7.35 17.37
C PRO A 2 20.03 -7.08 17.67
N ILE A 3 19.76 -6.70 18.90
CA ILE A 3 18.44 -6.21 19.34
C ILE A 3 18.24 -4.89 18.59
N GLU A 4 17.41 -4.90 17.55
CA GLU A 4 16.95 -3.65 16.92
C GLU A 4 16.25 -2.83 18.01
N SER A 5 16.79 -1.65 18.28
CA SER A 5 16.20 -0.70 19.22
C SER A 5 14.76 -0.42 18.76
N PRO A 6 13.74 -0.53 19.66
CA PRO A 6 12.34 -0.23 19.31
C PRO A 6 12.14 1.16 18.71
N MET A 7 13.13 1.99 18.79
CA MET A 7 13.20 3.36 18.30
C MET A 7 13.50 3.47 16.80
N LYS A 8 14.39 2.60 16.27
CA LYS A 8 14.65 2.52 14.82
C LYS A 8 13.40 2.05 14.06
N SER A 9 12.60 1.20 14.69
CA SER A 9 11.33 0.73 14.14
C SER A 9 10.32 1.86 13.94
N ARG A 10 10.16 2.79 14.89
CA ARG A 10 9.16 3.88 14.81
C ARG A 10 9.44 4.87 13.67
N ILE A 11 10.70 5.29 13.52
CA ILE A 11 11.10 6.21 12.44
C ILE A 11 10.92 5.55 11.08
N LEU A 12 11.31 4.28 10.96
CA LEU A 12 11.15 3.52 9.74
C LEU A 12 9.68 3.35 9.36
N THR A 13 8.82 3.02 10.34
CA THR A 13 7.38 2.90 10.13
C THR A 13 6.80 4.22 9.64
N LEU A 14 7.10 5.35 10.31
CA LEU A 14 6.64 6.67 9.90
C LEU A 14 7.12 7.03 8.49
N PHE A 15 8.39 6.75 8.17
CA PHE A 15 8.95 6.99 6.84
C PHE A 15 8.24 6.17 5.77
N LEU A 16 8.02 4.87 6.01
CA LEU A 16 7.32 4.00 5.07
C LEU A 16 5.87 4.45 4.86
N GLU A 17 5.18 4.87 5.91
CA GLU A 17 3.82 5.39 5.77
C GLU A 17 3.79 6.73 5.01
N LEU A 18 4.70 7.67 5.30
CA LEU A 18 4.82 8.93 4.55
C LEU A 18 5.16 8.71 3.07
N SER A 19 5.95 7.69 2.76
CA SER A 19 6.31 7.36 1.38
C SER A 19 5.12 6.90 0.54
N GLN A 20 4.04 6.46 1.19
CA GLN A 20 2.78 6.12 0.55
C GLN A 20 1.99 7.35 0.09
N TYR A 21 2.36 8.56 0.56
CA TYR A 21 1.69 9.82 0.26
C TYR A 21 2.61 10.85 -0.43
N PRO A 22 3.24 10.53 -1.57
CA PRO A 22 4.30 11.38 -2.13
C PRO A 22 3.85 12.82 -2.41
N ILE A 23 2.59 13.01 -2.83
CA ILE A 23 2.02 14.34 -3.12
C ILE A 23 1.59 15.06 -1.83
N LEU A 24 1.15 14.32 -0.82
CA LEU A 24 0.66 14.89 0.45
C LEU A 24 1.76 15.02 1.50
N ALA A 25 2.86 14.30 1.37
CA ALA A 25 3.95 14.28 2.35
C ALA A 25 4.44 15.68 2.77
N PRO A 26 4.60 16.67 1.88
CA PRO A 26 4.98 18.01 2.26
C PRO A 26 3.94 18.70 3.18
N ILE A 27 2.64 18.48 2.90
CA ILE A 27 1.54 19.06 3.67
C ILE A 27 1.42 18.34 5.02
N ILE A 28 1.51 17.01 5.03
CA ILE A 28 1.50 16.20 6.25
C ILE A 28 2.66 16.63 7.17
N ARG A 29 3.89 16.75 6.64
CA ARG A 29 5.05 17.21 7.40
C ARG A 29 4.90 18.65 7.90
N ALA A 30 4.24 19.53 7.14
CA ALA A 30 3.93 20.87 7.62
C ALA A 30 3.02 20.82 8.87
N ARG A 31 1.98 19.97 8.87
CA ARG A 31 1.12 19.77 10.03
C ARG A 31 1.85 19.10 11.20
N MET A 32 2.69 18.13 10.93
CA MET A 32 3.56 17.52 11.95
C MET A 32 4.44 18.57 12.64
N ARG A 33 5.02 19.51 11.88
CA ARG A 33 5.80 20.62 12.44
C ARG A 33 4.97 21.53 13.34
N GLU A 34 3.75 21.89 12.92
CA GLU A 34 2.86 22.71 13.75
C GLU A 34 2.53 22.00 15.08
N GLU A 35 2.29 20.70 15.07
CA GLU A 35 2.11 19.93 16.32
C GLU A 35 3.36 19.92 17.21
N LEU A 36 4.55 19.77 16.61
CA LEU A 36 5.82 19.85 17.35
C LEU A 36 6.01 21.22 18.01
N TYR A 37 5.68 22.28 17.29
CA TYR A 37 5.77 23.67 17.80
C TYR A 37 4.73 23.94 18.88
N ALA A 38 3.48 23.56 18.65
CA ALA A 38 2.38 23.76 19.60
C ALA A 38 2.60 23.04 20.94
N ARG A 39 3.28 21.91 20.92
CA ARG A 39 3.60 21.11 22.12
C ARG A 39 4.97 21.48 22.74
N GLY A 40 5.66 22.47 22.19
CA GLY A 40 6.94 22.94 22.70
C GLY A 40 8.09 21.93 22.61
N ILE A 41 7.98 20.92 21.72
CA ILE A 41 9.02 19.90 21.53
C ILE A 41 10.26 20.52 20.89
N ILE A 42 10.04 21.42 19.93
CA ILE A 42 11.09 22.24 19.30
C ILE A 42 10.48 23.56 18.88
N THR A 43 11.28 24.63 18.82
CA THR A 43 10.84 25.89 18.22
C THR A 43 11.13 25.92 16.73
N ARG A 44 10.44 26.81 15.99
CA ARG A 44 10.67 26.98 14.55
C ARG A 44 12.12 27.40 14.27
N GLU A 45 12.64 28.32 15.08
CA GLU A 45 14.00 28.84 14.97
C GLU A 45 15.04 27.73 15.19
N ASN A 46 14.84 26.86 16.18
CA ASN A 46 15.75 25.77 16.49
C ASN A 46 15.74 24.69 15.41
N LEU A 47 14.55 24.32 14.88
CA LEU A 47 14.45 23.38 13.77
C LEU A 47 15.19 23.88 12.52
N GLU A 48 15.01 25.17 12.19
CA GLU A 48 15.67 25.79 11.03
C GLU A 48 17.19 25.88 11.24
N ALA A 49 17.65 26.24 12.44
CA ALA A 49 19.07 26.29 12.76
C ALA A 49 19.71 24.90 12.66
N GLU A 50 19.06 23.88 13.20
CA GLU A 50 19.55 22.51 13.14
C GLU A 50 19.55 21.95 11.71
N ALA A 51 18.48 22.21 10.93
CA ALA A 51 18.40 21.82 9.54
C ALA A 51 19.54 22.43 8.71
N ARG A 52 19.81 23.71 8.94
CA ARG A 52 20.89 24.44 8.26
C ARG A 52 22.27 23.92 8.63
N ALA A 53 22.51 23.66 9.92
CA ALA A 53 23.78 23.08 10.39
C ALA A 53 24.02 21.68 9.81
N LYS A 54 22.99 20.84 9.74
CA LYS A 54 23.08 19.50 9.13
C LYS A 54 23.28 19.55 7.62
N ALA A 55 22.63 20.48 6.93
CA ALA A 55 22.81 20.70 5.50
C ALA A 55 24.24 21.16 5.17
N GLN A 56 24.80 22.08 5.95
CA GLN A 56 26.18 22.51 5.82
C GLN A 56 27.17 21.36 6.05
N ARG A 57 26.95 20.58 7.10
CA ARG A 57 27.81 19.42 7.37
C ARG A 57 27.74 18.36 6.27
N SER A 58 26.55 18.13 5.69
CA SER A 58 26.41 17.25 4.53
C SER A 58 27.20 17.77 3.32
N GLN A 59 27.14 19.08 3.07
CA GLN A 59 27.89 19.74 2.01
C GLN A 59 29.42 19.63 2.21
N GLU A 60 29.88 19.79 3.46
CA GLU A 60 31.30 19.59 3.82
C GLU A 60 31.78 18.16 3.56
N LEU A 61 30.98 17.16 3.98
CA LEU A 61 31.29 15.73 3.77
C LEU A 61 31.34 15.33 2.30
N GLU A 62 30.59 16.01 1.45
CA GLU A 62 30.58 15.83 0.00
C GLU A 62 31.70 16.61 -0.72
N GLY A 63 32.51 17.38 0.02
CA GLY A 63 33.61 18.17 -0.54
C GLY A 63 33.17 19.39 -1.38
N LEU A 64 31.95 19.89 -1.16
CA LEU A 64 31.34 20.99 -1.90
C LEU A 64 31.59 22.37 -1.27
N THR A 65 32.57 22.46 -0.37
CA THR A 65 32.95 23.72 0.33
C THR A 65 33.96 24.56 -0.46
N ASP A 66 34.45 24.08 -1.60
CA ASP A 66 35.33 24.82 -2.49
C ASP A 66 34.58 26.04 -3.07
N PRO A 67 35.09 27.29 -2.89
CA PRO A 67 34.50 28.49 -3.48
C PRO A 67 34.31 28.44 -5.01
N LEU A 68 35.09 27.59 -5.70
CA LEU A 68 35.00 27.37 -7.15
C LEU A 68 33.96 26.30 -7.53
N ARG A 69 33.40 25.59 -6.55
CA ARG A 69 32.40 24.54 -6.73
C ARG A 69 31.17 24.78 -5.85
N GLN A 70 30.72 26.03 -5.78
CA GLN A 70 29.53 26.38 -5.01
C GLN A 70 28.31 25.62 -5.56
N GLU A 71 27.59 25.00 -4.65
CA GLU A 71 26.32 24.35 -4.95
C GLU A 71 25.31 25.39 -5.49
N PRO A 72 24.58 25.14 -6.59
CA PRO A 72 23.53 26.01 -7.06
C PRO A 72 22.47 26.26 -5.97
N ALA A 73 21.91 27.46 -5.90
CA ALA A 73 20.93 27.83 -4.87
C ALA A 73 19.73 26.87 -4.79
N GLU A 74 19.27 26.35 -5.93
CA GLU A 74 18.17 25.38 -6.00
C GLU A 74 18.55 24.02 -5.37
N VAL A 75 19.80 23.59 -5.53
CA VAL A 75 20.30 22.34 -4.94
C VAL A 75 20.44 22.50 -3.44
N TRP A 76 20.97 23.64 -2.99
CA TRP A 76 21.05 23.98 -1.59
C TRP A 76 19.68 24.01 -0.91
N GLU A 77 18.70 24.68 -1.51
CA GLU A 77 17.35 24.75 -0.94
C GLU A 77 16.70 23.35 -0.87
N ARG A 78 16.92 22.50 -1.86
CA ARG A 78 16.46 21.10 -1.84
C ARG A 78 17.11 20.31 -0.71
N ARG A 79 18.43 20.47 -0.50
CA ARG A 79 19.17 19.84 0.60
C ARG A 79 18.62 20.32 1.94
N LEU A 80 18.40 21.60 2.10
CA LEU A 80 17.84 22.18 3.30
C LEU A 80 16.42 21.66 3.58
N GLN A 81 15.59 21.58 2.56
CA GLN A 81 14.25 21.01 2.68
C GLN A 81 14.30 19.53 3.11
N GLN A 82 15.20 18.76 2.54
CA GLN A 82 15.41 17.37 2.92
C GLN A 82 15.82 17.23 4.41
N MET A 83 16.68 18.11 4.90
CA MET A 83 17.06 18.11 6.31
C MET A 83 15.90 18.53 7.23
N ARG A 84 15.09 19.52 6.84
CA ARG A 84 13.85 19.88 7.57
C ARG A 84 12.90 18.69 7.66
N ASP A 85 12.70 17.98 6.57
CA ASP A 85 11.79 16.84 6.50
C ASP A 85 12.30 15.69 7.36
N THR A 86 13.59 15.35 7.26
CA THR A 86 14.21 14.32 8.08
C THR A 86 14.13 14.63 9.58
N LEU A 87 14.39 15.88 9.97
CA LEU A 87 14.26 16.33 11.37
C LEU A 87 12.81 16.29 11.84
N THR A 88 11.88 16.70 10.99
CA THR A 88 10.44 16.61 11.29
C THR A 88 10.04 15.18 11.61
N ASP A 89 10.38 14.24 10.72
CA ASP A 89 10.08 12.83 10.88
C ASP A 89 10.72 12.25 12.16
N PHE A 90 11.97 12.64 12.44
CA PHE A 90 12.69 12.24 13.64
C PHE A 90 12.04 12.75 14.92
N TYR A 91 11.84 14.06 15.04
CA TYR A 91 11.25 14.65 16.24
C TYR A 91 9.83 14.15 16.48
N PHE A 92 9.05 13.97 15.42
CA PHE A 92 7.69 13.48 15.52
C PHE A 92 7.65 12.01 16.00
N ALA A 93 8.39 11.13 15.36
CA ALA A 93 8.44 9.70 15.72
C ALA A 93 8.97 9.47 17.14
N TYR A 94 9.84 10.38 17.61
CA TYR A 94 10.48 10.26 18.92
C TYR A 94 9.60 10.76 20.07
N ASN A 95 8.86 11.83 19.86
CA ASN A 95 8.18 12.57 20.94
C ASN A 95 6.66 12.42 20.92
N LEU A 96 6.06 11.98 19.81
CA LEU A 96 4.61 11.96 19.64
C LEU A 96 4.07 10.56 19.36
N PRO A 97 2.83 10.26 19.79
CA PRO A 97 2.22 8.97 19.53
C PRO A 97 1.90 8.80 18.03
N HIS A 98 2.01 7.58 17.56
CA HIS A 98 1.77 7.25 16.15
C HIS A 98 0.31 7.50 15.71
N ASP A 99 -0.64 7.39 16.63
CA ASP A 99 -2.06 7.66 16.33
C ASP A 99 -2.27 9.14 15.93
N LEU A 100 -1.52 10.08 16.52
CA LEU A 100 -1.57 11.48 16.10
C LEU A 100 -1.13 11.66 14.64
N PHE A 101 -0.18 10.86 14.15
CA PHE A 101 0.18 10.88 12.74
C PHE A 101 -1.00 10.47 11.85
N LYS A 102 -1.72 9.41 12.22
CA LYS A 102 -2.92 8.98 11.50
C LYS A 102 -4.00 10.05 11.47
N ASP A 103 -4.22 10.71 12.60
CA ASP A 103 -5.18 11.84 12.71
C ASP A 103 -4.78 13.00 11.79
N ILE A 104 -3.49 13.35 11.75
CA ILE A 104 -2.96 14.36 10.84
C ILE A 104 -3.21 13.97 9.38
N VAL A 105 -2.86 12.74 9.00
CA VAL A 105 -3.10 12.23 7.64
C VAL A 105 -4.58 12.34 7.28
N GLN A 106 -5.46 11.85 8.14
CA GLN A 106 -6.91 11.94 7.93
C GLN A 106 -7.39 13.39 7.81
N SER A 107 -6.90 14.28 8.66
CA SER A 107 -7.25 15.70 8.63
C SER A 107 -6.79 16.39 7.34
N VAL A 108 -5.58 16.08 6.86
CA VAL A 108 -5.05 16.63 5.61
C VAL A 108 -5.87 16.16 4.41
N ILE A 109 -6.30 14.90 4.44
CA ILE A 109 -7.17 14.33 3.42
C ILE A 109 -8.56 15.01 3.46
N ALA A 110 -9.15 15.16 4.66
CA ALA A 110 -10.47 15.73 4.85
C ALA A 110 -10.54 17.25 4.56
N GLN A 111 -9.50 18.01 4.90
CA GLN A 111 -9.48 19.47 4.72
C GLN A 111 -9.39 19.94 3.26
N ARG A 112 -9.06 19.06 2.34
CA ARG A 112 -8.93 19.45 0.93
C ARG A 112 -10.26 19.73 0.25
N ASN A 113 -11.43 19.39 0.85
CA ASN A 113 -12.73 19.71 0.22
C ASN A 113 -13.94 19.79 1.16
N PRO A 114 -14.31 20.96 1.71
CA PRO A 114 -15.67 21.18 2.20
C PRO A 114 -16.65 21.65 1.10
N ASN A 115 -16.19 22.12 -0.08
CA ASN A 115 -17.06 22.78 -1.06
C ASN A 115 -16.71 22.60 -2.53
N GLN A 116 -15.84 21.65 -2.91
CA GLN A 116 -15.65 21.34 -4.32
C GLN A 116 -16.34 20.01 -4.66
N LYS A 117 -17.07 20.00 -5.82
CA LYS A 117 -17.53 18.78 -6.48
C LYS A 117 -16.47 17.69 -6.34
N VAL A 118 -16.92 16.49 -6.01
CA VAL A 118 -16.07 15.33 -5.71
C VAL A 118 -14.98 15.16 -6.77
N VAL A 119 -13.82 15.73 -6.52
CA VAL A 119 -12.63 15.59 -7.37
C VAL A 119 -11.67 14.66 -6.67
N LEU A 120 -11.06 13.73 -7.39
CA LEU A 120 -9.95 12.93 -6.88
C LEU A 120 -8.87 13.86 -6.32
N THR A 121 -8.65 13.77 -5.00
CA THR A 121 -7.62 14.56 -4.31
C THR A 121 -6.23 13.90 -4.36
N PHE A 122 -6.16 12.69 -4.94
CA PHE A 122 -4.94 11.89 -5.08
C PHE A 122 -4.96 11.10 -6.40
N HIS A 123 -3.81 10.63 -6.83
CA HIS A 123 -3.70 9.73 -7.97
C HIS A 123 -3.90 8.27 -7.47
N PRO A 124 -4.95 7.55 -7.92
CA PRO A 124 -5.28 6.24 -7.37
C PRO A 124 -4.15 5.20 -7.46
N GLU A 125 -3.34 5.23 -8.53
CA GLU A 125 -2.20 4.31 -8.70
C GLU A 125 -1.05 4.56 -7.72
N LEU A 126 -0.99 5.76 -7.10
CA LEU A 126 0.06 6.17 -6.16
C LEU A 126 -0.45 6.25 -4.71
N ALA A 127 -1.73 6.04 -4.49
CA ALA A 127 -2.35 6.14 -3.19
C ALA A 127 -2.36 4.77 -2.47
N PRO A 128 -2.34 4.77 -1.13
CA PRO A 128 -2.60 3.56 -0.36
C PRO A 128 -3.95 2.94 -0.73
N ILE A 129 -3.99 1.62 -0.81
CA ILE A 129 -5.19 0.87 -1.19
C ILE A 129 -6.39 1.22 -0.29
N ASP A 130 -6.16 1.47 1.00
CA ASP A 130 -7.20 1.86 1.96
C ASP A 130 -7.88 3.19 1.59
N MET A 131 -7.10 4.15 1.10
CA MET A 131 -7.64 5.42 0.62
C MET A 131 -8.48 5.24 -0.65
N VAL A 132 -7.97 4.43 -1.59
CA VAL A 132 -8.69 4.16 -2.84
C VAL A 132 -10.00 3.43 -2.56
N LEU A 133 -10.00 2.46 -1.63
CA LEU A 133 -11.21 1.75 -1.19
C LEU A 133 -12.21 2.70 -0.52
N ALA A 134 -11.76 3.51 0.43
CA ALA A 134 -12.64 4.44 1.15
C ALA A 134 -13.28 5.48 0.22
N GLN A 135 -12.52 6.04 -0.70
CA GLN A 135 -13.04 6.99 -1.68
C GLN A 135 -13.98 6.29 -2.69
N GLY A 136 -13.61 5.10 -3.14
CA GLY A 136 -14.45 4.29 -4.04
C GLY A 136 -15.79 3.93 -3.41
N GLU A 137 -15.80 3.55 -2.14
CA GLU A 137 -17.02 3.27 -1.37
C GLU A 137 -17.91 4.52 -1.24
N GLN A 138 -17.31 5.71 -1.05
CA GLN A 138 -18.06 6.96 -1.05
C GLN A 138 -18.74 7.23 -2.39
N TYR A 139 -18.03 7.02 -3.51
CA TYR A 139 -18.61 7.19 -4.84
C TYR A 139 -19.72 6.18 -5.11
N GLU A 140 -19.61 4.95 -4.62
CA GLU A 140 -20.62 3.92 -4.80
C GLU A 140 -21.91 4.22 -4.03
N LYS A 141 -21.81 4.88 -2.88
CA LYS A 141 -22.95 5.32 -2.04
C LYS A 141 -23.63 6.60 -2.54
N MET A 142 -23.04 7.30 -3.52
CA MET A 142 -23.62 8.52 -4.07
C MET A 142 -24.91 8.24 -4.86
N PRO A 143 -25.85 9.21 -4.87
CA PRO A 143 -26.98 9.17 -5.80
C PRO A 143 -26.52 9.04 -7.25
N LEU A 144 -27.23 8.25 -8.05
CA LEU A 144 -26.85 7.97 -9.45
C LEU A 144 -26.61 9.23 -10.30
N ALA A 145 -27.34 10.32 -10.03
CA ALA A 145 -27.17 11.58 -10.75
C ALA A 145 -25.82 12.23 -10.49
N GLU A 146 -25.38 12.24 -9.22
CA GLU A 146 -24.08 12.79 -8.81
C GLU A 146 -22.93 11.87 -9.22
N ARG A 147 -23.14 10.55 -9.12
CA ARG A 147 -22.14 9.55 -9.52
C ARG A 147 -21.76 9.65 -11.00
N ARG A 148 -22.71 10.02 -11.88
CA ARG A 148 -22.40 10.22 -13.32
C ARG A 148 -21.34 11.29 -13.56
N GLU A 149 -21.24 12.30 -12.72
CA GLU A 149 -20.23 13.36 -12.85
C GLU A 149 -18.81 12.84 -12.53
N VAL A 150 -18.70 11.80 -11.70
CA VAL A 150 -17.43 11.22 -11.22
C VAL A 150 -17.21 9.79 -11.70
N GLU A 151 -18.00 9.31 -12.65
CA GLU A 151 -17.96 7.93 -13.15
C GLU A 151 -16.57 7.53 -13.65
N HIS A 152 -15.84 8.44 -14.28
CA HIS A 152 -14.47 8.18 -14.74
C HIS A 152 -13.50 7.95 -13.57
N HIS A 153 -13.64 8.68 -12.47
CA HIS A 153 -12.83 8.47 -11.26
C HIS A 153 -13.21 7.17 -10.55
N TYR A 154 -14.50 6.84 -10.48
CA TYR A 154 -14.94 5.56 -9.94
C TYR A 154 -14.35 4.38 -10.73
N ARG A 155 -14.40 4.44 -12.07
CA ARG A 155 -13.82 3.40 -12.93
C ARG A 155 -12.30 3.31 -12.81
N GLU A 156 -11.61 4.43 -12.71
CA GLU A 156 -10.16 4.47 -12.46
C GLU A 156 -9.82 3.75 -11.17
N MET A 157 -10.50 4.08 -10.05
CA MET A 157 -10.28 3.43 -8.77
C MET A 157 -10.59 1.94 -8.81
N LEU A 158 -11.69 1.53 -9.44
CA LEU A 158 -12.05 0.13 -9.60
C LEU A 158 -10.95 -0.64 -10.35
N VAL A 159 -10.40 -0.08 -11.42
CA VAL A 159 -9.30 -0.71 -12.18
C VAL A 159 -8.05 -0.84 -11.32
N VAL A 160 -7.68 0.18 -10.55
CA VAL A 160 -6.52 0.14 -9.65
C VAL A 160 -6.71 -0.95 -8.59
N LEU A 161 -7.89 -1.01 -7.98
CA LEU A 161 -8.22 -2.01 -6.95
C LEU A 161 -8.24 -3.44 -7.51
N LEU A 162 -8.82 -3.66 -8.70
CA LEU A 162 -8.79 -4.96 -9.38
C LEU A 162 -7.35 -5.41 -9.63
N LYS A 163 -6.50 -4.52 -10.15
CA LYS A 163 -5.07 -4.81 -10.40
C LYS A 163 -4.28 -5.10 -9.13
N ALA A 164 -4.59 -4.42 -8.05
CA ALA A 164 -3.87 -4.56 -6.78
C ALA A 164 -4.29 -5.80 -5.99
N LEU A 165 -5.58 -6.14 -5.96
CA LEU A 165 -6.15 -7.12 -5.04
C LEU A 165 -6.60 -8.41 -5.72
N VAL A 166 -6.99 -8.36 -7.00
CA VAL A 166 -7.58 -9.50 -7.70
C VAL A 166 -6.62 -10.07 -8.75
N SER A 167 -6.41 -9.34 -9.85
CA SER A 167 -5.54 -9.76 -10.94
C SER A 167 -5.06 -8.55 -11.75
N ASP A 168 -3.77 -8.54 -12.13
CA ASP A 168 -3.18 -7.51 -13.01
C ASP A 168 -3.17 -7.91 -14.49
N GLN A 169 -3.73 -9.04 -14.84
CA GLN A 169 -3.85 -9.46 -16.24
C GLN A 169 -4.80 -8.52 -16.99
N ILE A 170 -4.31 -7.87 -18.04
CA ILE A 170 -5.04 -6.86 -18.80
C ILE A 170 -6.36 -7.42 -19.35
N ALA A 171 -6.34 -8.66 -19.86
CA ALA A 171 -7.53 -9.32 -20.39
C ALA A 171 -8.61 -9.50 -19.31
N PHE A 172 -8.21 -9.89 -18.09
CA PHE A 172 -9.10 -10.01 -16.93
C PHE A 172 -9.68 -8.64 -16.55
N VAL A 173 -8.83 -7.64 -16.32
CA VAL A 173 -9.24 -6.30 -15.87
C VAL A 173 -10.20 -5.65 -16.86
N ARG A 174 -9.96 -5.83 -18.17
CA ARG A 174 -10.84 -5.30 -19.21
C ARG A 174 -12.28 -5.79 -19.09
N VAL A 175 -12.48 -7.06 -18.72
CA VAL A 175 -13.83 -7.63 -18.54
C VAL A 175 -14.33 -7.33 -17.12
N ALA A 176 -13.51 -7.55 -16.09
CA ALA A 176 -13.91 -7.44 -14.69
C ALA A 176 -14.46 -6.06 -14.31
N LYS A 177 -13.89 -4.98 -14.85
CA LYS A 177 -14.34 -3.60 -14.57
C LYS A 177 -15.81 -3.32 -14.96
N GLU A 178 -16.42 -4.15 -15.81
CA GLU A 178 -17.82 -4.02 -16.22
C GLU A 178 -18.78 -4.80 -15.28
N TYR A 179 -18.26 -5.76 -14.49
CA TYR A 179 -19.07 -6.65 -13.65
C TYR A 179 -18.79 -6.53 -12.16
N PHE A 180 -17.62 -6.03 -11.75
CA PHE A 180 -17.29 -5.84 -10.36
C PHE A 180 -17.65 -4.44 -9.89
N THR A 181 -17.96 -4.34 -8.61
CA THR A 181 -18.17 -3.10 -7.87
C THR A 181 -17.05 -2.91 -6.83
N ILE A 182 -16.94 -1.71 -6.26
CA ILE A 182 -16.02 -1.48 -5.14
C ILE A 182 -16.41 -2.34 -3.93
N GLN A 183 -17.71 -2.53 -3.70
CA GLN A 183 -18.21 -3.38 -2.62
C GLN A 183 -17.73 -4.84 -2.78
N ASP A 184 -17.69 -5.37 -4.01
CA ASP A 184 -17.16 -6.69 -4.27
C ASP A 184 -15.67 -6.79 -3.87
N ILE A 185 -14.90 -5.77 -4.17
CA ILE A 185 -13.47 -5.73 -3.80
C ILE A 185 -13.29 -5.65 -2.29
N ILE A 186 -14.15 -4.91 -1.59
CA ILE A 186 -14.16 -4.86 -0.12
C ILE A 186 -14.43 -6.25 0.47
N GLU A 187 -15.42 -6.97 -0.07
CA GLU A 187 -15.74 -8.34 0.38
C GLU A 187 -14.60 -9.33 0.09
N ILE A 188 -13.99 -9.26 -1.09
CA ILE A 188 -12.79 -10.04 -1.42
C ILE A 188 -11.68 -9.76 -0.42
N ARG A 189 -11.42 -8.49 -0.11
CA ARG A 189 -10.39 -8.10 0.84
C ARG A 189 -10.64 -8.61 2.25
N LYS A 190 -11.88 -8.57 2.73
CA LYS A 190 -12.26 -9.13 4.04
C LYS A 190 -11.96 -10.62 4.16
N ARG A 191 -12.15 -11.37 3.06
CA ARG A 191 -11.93 -12.82 2.98
C ARG A 191 -10.53 -13.21 2.54
N ARG A 192 -9.67 -12.24 2.23
CA ARG A 192 -8.27 -12.49 1.87
C ARG A 192 -7.44 -12.72 3.14
N ILE A 193 -6.67 -13.79 3.15
CA ILE A 193 -5.72 -14.17 4.20
C ILE A 193 -4.31 -13.85 3.69
N GLY A 194 -3.55 -13.08 4.46
CA GLY A 194 -2.24 -12.57 4.06
C GLY A 194 -2.32 -11.49 2.97
N GLU A 195 -1.19 -11.18 2.37
CA GLU A 195 -1.05 -10.11 1.38
C GLU A 195 -0.98 -10.60 -0.07
N GLY A 196 -1.06 -9.65 -1.00
CA GLY A 196 -1.00 -9.91 -2.43
C GLY A 196 -2.36 -10.16 -3.08
N LYS A 197 -2.36 -10.57 -4.34
CA LYS A 197 -3.56 -10.86 -5.13
C LYS A 197 -4.15 -12.21 -4.78
N ILE A 198 -5.46 -12.39 -5.00
CA ILE A 198 -6.14 -13.67 -4.70
C ILE A 198 -5.81 -14.81 -5.67
N GLY A 199 -5.05 -14.55 -6.71
CA GLY A 199 -4.63 -15.55 -7.70
C GLY A 199 -5.65 -15.84 -8.80
N GLY A 200 -5.15 -16.41 -9.92
CA GLY A 200 -5.91 -16.51 -11.18
C GLY A 200 -7.13 -17.41 -11.11
N LYS A 201 -7.09 -18.51 -10.32
CA LYS A 201 -8.23 -19.44 -10.21
C LYS A 201 -9.41 -18.78 -9.48
N ALA A 202 -9.15 -18.14 -8.34
CA ALA A 202 -10.17 -17.42 -7.57
C ALA A 202 -10.72 -16.23 -8.37
N ALA A 203 -9.83 -15.44 -8.99
CA ALA A 203 -10.22 -14.33 -9.86
C ALA A 203 -11.14 -14.78 -11.00
N GLY A 204 -10.76 -15.87 -11.70
CA GLY A 204 -11.55 -16.43 -12.79
C GLY A 204 -12.93 -16.95 -12.35
N MET A 205 -12.98 -17.64 -11.21
CA MET A 205 -14.24 -18.12 -10.63
C MET A 205 -15.19 -16.97 -10.29
N LEU A 206 -14.68 -15.94 -9.62
CA LEU A 206 -15.46 -14.76 -9.25
C LEU A 206 -15.97 -14.00 -10.46
N LEU A 207 -15.12 -13.81 -11.48
CA LEU A 207 -15.52 -13.14 -12.71
C LEU A 207 -16.60 -13.94 -13.44
N ALA A 208 -16.42 -15.26 -13.61
CA ALA A 208 -17.40 -16.11 -14.25
C ALA A 208 -18.75 -16.06 -13.52
N TRP A 209 -18.74 -16.13 -12.21
CA TRP A 209 -19.94 -16.00 -11.39
C TRP A 209 -20.66 -14.66 -11.60
N LYS A 210 -19.92 -13.54 -11.58
CA LYS A 210 -20.48 -12.20 -11.82
C LYS A 210 -21.09 -12.05 -13.21
N VAL A 211 -20.42 -12.58 -14.22
CA VAL A 211 -20.93 -12.58 -15.61
C VAL A 211 -22.21 -13.42 -15.71
N LEU A 212 -22.22 -14.63 -15.15
CA LEU A 212 -23.39 -15.50 -15.15
C LEU A 212 -24.56 -14.86 -14.42
N GLN A 213 -24.34 -14.26 -13.25
CA GLN A 213 -25.41 -13.56 -12.53
C GLN A 213 -25.97 -12.37 -13.31
N ALA A 214 -25.12 -11.60 -13.99
CA ALA A 214 -25.57 -10.45 -14.78
C ALA A 214 -26.44 -10.84 -15.97
N HIS A 215 -26.22 -12.02 -16.56
CA HIS A 215 -26.95 -12.50 -17.75
C HIS A 215 -27.96 -13.61 -17.46
N ALA A 216 -28.11 -14.05 -16.22
CA ALA A 216 -29.00 -15.18 -15.87
C ALA A 216 -30.44 -14.96 -16.33
N ALA A 217 -30.98 -13.76 -16.13
CA ALA A 217 -32.35 -13.44 -16.51
C ALA A 217 -32.58 -13.49 -18.04
N GLU A 218 -31.57 -13.15 -18.85
CA GLU A 218 -31.63 -13.23 -20.31
C GLU A 218 -31.72 -14.69 -20.80
N GLU A 219 -31.11 -15.60 -20.03
CA GLU A 219 -31.12 -17.06 -20.31
C GLU A 219 -32.24 -17.79 -19.55
N GLY A 220 -33.16 -17.08 -18.90
CA GLY A 220 -34.29 -17.67 -18.18
C GLY A 220 -33.90 -18.37 -16.87
N LEU A 221 -32.72 -18.05 -16.30
CA LEU A 221 -32.24 -18.60 -15.04
C LEU A 221 -32.51 -17.60 -13.91
N ASP A 222 -32.77 -18.10 -12.70
CA ASP A 222 -32.78 -17.25 -11.50
C ASP A 222 -31.33 -16.96 -11.06
N PRO A 223 -30.91 -15.69 -10.97
CA PRO A 223 -29.59 -15.35 -10.47
C PRO A 223 -29.28 -15.95 -9.09
N GLN A 224 -30.31 -16.20 -8.26
CA GLN A 224 -30.14 -16.79 -6.92
C GLN A 224 -29.78 -18.27 -6.95
N ASP A 225 -30.06 -18.97 -8.04
CA ASP A 225 -29.66 -20.36 -8.23
C ASP A 225 -28.18 -20.52 -8.58
N ILE A 226 -27.51 -19.42 -8.96
CA ILE A 226 -26.09 -19.42 -9.31
C ILE A 226 -25.30 -18.94 -8.12
N VAL A 227 -24.81 -19.87 -7.30
CA VAL A 227 -24.04 -19.58 -6.10
C VAL A 227 -22.63 -20.14 -6.17
N ILE A 228 -21.70 -19.48 -5.52
CA ILE A 228 -20.37 -20.01 -5.21
C ILE A 228 -20.28 -20.27 -3.71
N PRO A 229 -19.53 -21.29 -3.28
CA PRO A 229 -19.31 -21.53 -1.86
C PRO A 229 -18.71 -20.31 -1.18
N GLU A 230 -18.99 -20.15 0.11
CA GLU A 230 -18.25 -19.19 0.92
C GLU A 230 -16.75 -19.54 0.86
N SER A 231 -15.95 -18.58 0.40
CA SER A 231 -14.56 -18.83 0.05
C SER A 231 -13.65 -17.81 0.71
N TYR A 232 -12.52 -18.30 1.22
CA TYR A 232 -11.39 -17.47 1.67
C TYR A 232 -10.26 -17.58 0.66
N TYR A 233 -9.47 -16.52 0.53
CA TYR A 233 -8.45 -16.41 -0.52
C TYR A 233 -7.08 -16.21 0.12
N ILE A 234 -6.19 -17.18 0.00
CA ILE A 234 -4.80 -16.99 0.41
C ILE A 234 -4.14 -16.09 -0.64
N GLY A 235 -3.64 -14.94 -0.19
CA GLY A 235 -2.94 -13.97 -1.04
C GLY A 235 -1.67 -14.56 -1.66
N ALA A 236 -1.28 -14.06 -2.81
CA ALA A 236 -0.15 -14.58 -3.57
C ALA A 236 1.19 -14.55 -2.80
N ASN A 237 1.35 -13.62 -1.85
CA ASN A 237 2.54 -13.55 -1.01
C ASN A 237 2.61 -14.68 0.02
N GLY A 238 1.49 -15.34 0.34
CA GLY A 238 1.44 -16.37 1.37
C GLY A 238 2.36 -17.55 1.12
N LEU A 239 2.51 -17.98 -0.15
CA LEU A 239 3.47 -19.04 -0.48
C LEU A 239 4.92 -18.57 -0.25
N TYR A 240 5.22 -17.33 -0.59
CA TYR A 240 6.55 -16.77 -0.37
C TYR A 240 6.87 -16.66 1.12
N GLU A 241 5.96 -16.13 1.92
CA GLU A 241 6.08 -16.04 3.38
C GLU A 241 6.25 -17.42 4.01
N PHE A 242 5.46 -18.40 3.59
CA PHE A 242 5.60 -19.79 4.01
C PHE A 242 7.00 -20.33 3.71
N ASN A 243 7.50 -20.12 2.49
CA ASN A 243 8.83 -20.58 2.10
C ASN A 243 9.95 -19.89 2.90
N VAL A 244 9.84 -18.58 3.12
CA VAL A 244 10.83 -17.80 3.89
C VAL A 244 10.86 -18.28 5.35
N GLN A 245 9.69 -18.40 5.98
CA GLN A 245 9.57 -18.79 7.38
C GLN A 245 10.14 -20.19 7.64
N ASN A 246 9.97 -21.11 6.70
CA ASN A 246 10.42 -22.49 6.82
C ASN A 246 11.78 -22.77 6.17
N GLY A 247 12.49 -21.75 5.65
CA GLY A 247 13.78 -21.92 4.99
C GLY A 247 13.73 -22.71 3.67
N LEU A 248 12.57 -22.71 2.98
CA LEU A 248 12.31 -23.52 1.79
C LEU A 248 12.69 -22.82 0.46
N LEU A 249 13.30 -21.64 0.51
CA LEU A 249 13.68 -20.89 -0.70
C LEU A 249 14.67 -21.64 -1.60
N PHE A 250 15.44 -22.60 -1.05
CA PHE A 250 16.34 -23.45 -1.84
C PHE A 250 15.59 -24.28 -2.90
N SER A 251 14.32 -24.55 -2.70
CA SER A 251 13.50 -25.33 -3.66
C SER A 251 13.08 -24.51 -4.89
N VAL A 252 13.17 -23.19 -4.87
CA VAL A 252 12.71 -22.31 -5.96
C VAL A 252 13.58 -22.46 -7.21
N ASP A 253 14.85 -22.85 -7.06
CA ASP A 253 15.80 -22.98 -8.16
C ASP A 253 15.69 -24.31 -8.91
N GLN A 254 14.81 -25.21 -8.50
CA GLN A 254 14.63 -26.53 -9.12
C GLN A 254 14.40 -26.45 -10.63
N LYS A 255 13.63 -25.47 -11.09
CA LYS A 255 13.31 -25.28 -12.53
C LYS A 255 14.54 -25.01 -13.42
N TYR A 256 15.70 -24.72 -12.82
CA TYR A 256 16.96 -24.48 -13.54
C TYR A 256 17.94 -25.68 -13.48
N LYS A 257 17.59 -26.75 -12.75
CA LYS A 257 18.44 -27.93 -12.58
C LYS A 257 18.20 -28.98 -13.67
N PRO A 258 19.18 -29.82 -13.96
CA PRO A 258 18.98 -31.00 -14.79
C PRO A 258 17.94 -31.94 -14.18
N ARG A 259 17.24 -32.68 -15.03
CA ARG A 259 16.15 -33.58 -14.63
C ARG A 259 16.58 -34.59 -13.56
N GLU A 260 17.74 -35.20 -13.73
CA GLU A 260 18.29 -36.20 -12.81
C GLU A 260 18.50 -35.61 -11.39
N ALA A 261 18.96 -34.36 -11.31
CA ALA A 261 19.13 -33.66 -10.04
C ALA A 261 17.77 -33.33 -9.38
N ILE A 262 16.78 -32.93 -10.18
CA ILE A 262 15.41 -32.68 -9.68
C ILE A 262 14.80 -33.97 -9.12
N GLU A 263 14.92 -35.09 -9.86
CA GLU A 263 14.39 -36.40 -9.44
C GLU A 263 15.06 -36.90 -8.13
N ALA A 264 16.36 -36.67 -7.98
CA ALA A 264 17.10 -37.06 -6.78
C ALA A 264 16.75 -36.22 -5.54
N GLU A 265 16.51 -34.92 -5.71
CA GLU A 265 16.22 -34.00 -4.61
C GLU A 265 14.72 -33.98 -4.23
N TYR A 266 13.83 -34.36 -5.15
CA TYR A 266 12.38 -34.25 -5.00
C TYR A 266 11.83 -34.85 -3.70
N PRO A 267 12.22 -36.09 -3.28
CA PRO A 267 11.68 -36.68 -2.05
C PRO A 267 12.01 -35.86 -0.82
N GLY A 268 13.23 -35.30 -0.74
CA GLY A 268 13.65 -34.45 0.36
C GLY A 268 12.91 -33.11 0.40
N ILE A 269 12.64 -32.53 -0.77
CA ILE A 269 11.85 -31.30 -0.88
C ILE A 269 10.43 -31.56 -0.42
N VAL A 270 9.78 -32.63 -0.88
CA VAL A 270 8.42 -33.00 -0.46
C VAL A 270 8.35 -33.15 1.05
N GLN A 271 9.32 -33.85 1.66
CA GLN A 271 9.34 -34.02 3.11
C GLN A 271 9.50 -32.69 3.83
N ALA A 272 10.38 -31.80 3.36
CA ALA A 272 10.58 -30.48 3.93
C ALA A 272 9.30 -29.63 3.89
N TYR A 273 8.51 -29.70 2.81
CA TYR A 273 7.21 -29.03 2.73
C TYR A 273 6.15 -29.63 3.64
N LEU A 274 6.16 -30.95 3.83
CA LEU A 274 5.21 -31.65 4.72
C LEU A 274 5.50 -31.36 6.21
N ASP A 275 6.78 -31.18 6.57
CA ASP A 275 7.21 -30.86 7.92
C ASP A 275 7.09 -29.36 8.27
N ALA A 276 6.86 -28.53 7.26
CA ALA A 276 6.77 -27.08 7.37
C ALA A 276 5.47 -26.63 8.06
N ARG A 277 5.55 -25.50 8.78
CA ARG A 277 4.41 -24.91 9.48
C ARG A 277 3.86 -23.70 8.72
N LEU A 278 2.54 -23.63 8.64
CA LEU A 278 1.88 -22.42 8.13
C LEU A 278 2.18 -21.22 9.05
N PRO A 279 2.34 -20.01 8.49
CA PRO A 279 2.46 -18.80 9.29
C PRO A 279 1.29 -18.64 10.25
N ASP A 280 1.56 -18.15 11.47
CA ASP A 280 0.55 -18.02 12.53
C ASP A 280 -0.63 -17.16 12.09
N GLU A 281 -0.40 -16.10 11.32
CA GLU A 281 -1.46 -15.26 10.76
C GLU A 281 -2.40 -16.04 9.85
N MET A 282 -1.87 -16.95 9.03
CA MET A 282 -2.68 -17.83 8.19
C MET A 282 -3.48 -18.81 9.03
N MET A 283 -2.83 -19.45 10.01
CA MET A 283 -3.49 -20.41 10.89
C MET A 283 -4.63 -19.80 11.69
N ASN A 284 -4.49 -18.55 12.12
CA ASN A 284 -5.51 -17.87 12.91
C ASN A 284 -6.73 -17.41 12.09
N ARG A 285 -6.61 -17.37 10.77
CA ARG A 285 -7.67 -16.91 9.86
C ARG A 285 -8.28 -18.03 8.99
N LEU A 286 -7.71 -19.21 9.01
CA LEU A 286 -8.26 -20.44 8.43
C LEU A 286 -9.17 -21.14 9.43
#